data_cb2b1846ddd4c5e9cf5d49301eab4b81
#
_entry.id   cb2b1846ddd4c5e9cf5d49301eab4b81
#
_cell.length_a   1.000
_cell.length_b   1.000
_cell.length_c   1.000
_cell.angle_alpha   90.00
_cell.angle_beta   90.00
_cell.angle_gamma   90.00
#
_symmetry.space_group_name_H-M   'P 1'
#
loop_
_entity.id
_entity.type
_entity.pdbx_description
1 polymer ?
#
loop_
_entity_poly.entity_id
_entity_poly.type
_entity_poly.pdbx_seq_one_letter_code
_entity_poly.pdbx_strand_id
1 'polypeptide(L)'
;AVMQSEQSLYRVAREFVEDLVKDGVVVGEVRWAPEQHLGGGLSLDQAVEAVQGGIDDGVAAARKGGATIHVGQILTALRSSDKSRSIAELTIRHRESGVVGFDIAGPEEGFPPSLFRQEFDFLAQELVPVTVHAGEACGPDSIMSALVDGRALRIGHGVRLVEDISNPSASTVADAGLGNIARWVLDRQIPLELCPSSNLQTG
;
A
#
# COMPACT_ATOMS: atom_id res chain seq x y z
N ALA A 1 -16.98 6.20 12.78
CA ALA A 1 -15.64 5.60 12.72
C ALA A 1 -15.38 4.83 14.01
N VAL A 2 -14.96 3.55 13.92
CA VAL A 2 -14.84 2.64 15.08
C VAL A 2 -13.41 2.62 15.66
N MET A 3 -12.37 2.84 14.86
CA MET A 3 -10.97 2.80 15.30
C MET A 3 -10.43 4.20 15.57
N GLN A 4 -10.84 4.82 16.70
CA GLN A 4 -10.47 6.19 17.08
C GLN A 4 -9.75 6.26 18.43
N SER A 5 -9.21 5.14 18.90
CA SER A 5 -8.43 5.07 20.16
C SER A 5 -7.22 4.15 19.98
N GLU A 6 -6.16 4.37 20.76
CA GLU A 6 -4.99 3.50 20.78
C GLU A 6 -5.38 2.04 21.00
N GLN A 7 -6.29 1.79 21.94
CA GLN A 7 -6.74 0.43 22.24
C GLN A 7 -7.39 -0.27 21.05
N SER A 8 -8.22 0.44 20.26
CA SER A 8 -8.87 -0.15 19.08
C SER A 8 -7.90 -0.40 17.93
N LEU A 9 -6.96 0.51 17.69
CA LEU A 9 -5.90 0.35 16.70
C LEU A 9 -4.97 -0.80 17.05
N TYR A 10 -4.48 -0.84 18.29
CA TYR A 10 -3.66 -1.94 18.82
C TYR A 10 -4.37 -3.30 18.66
N ARG A 11 -5.64 -3.37 19.09
CA ARG A 11 -6.42 -4.62 19.03
C ARG A 11 -6.55 -5.12 17.60
N VAL A 12 -6.96 -4.26 16.66
CA VAL A 12 -7.14 -4.65 15.25
C VAL A 12 -5.82 -5.09 14.63
N ALA A 13 -4.72 -4.38 14.91
CA ALA A 13 -3.40 -4.75 14.42
C ALA A 13 -2.93 -6.10 14.96
N ARG A 14 -3.17 -6.38 16.25
CA ARG A 14 -2.85 -7.67 16.84
C ARG A 14 -3.69 -8.81 16.24
N GLU A 15 -5.01 -8.62 16.13
CA GLU A 15 -5.92 -9.60 15.52
C GLU A 15 -5.56 -9.85 14.05
N PHE A 16 -5.12 -8.84 13.29
CA PHE A 16 -4.60 -9.00 11.95
C PHE A 16 -3.41 -9.96 11.89
N VAL A 17 -2.43 -9.83 12.79
CA VAL A 17 -1.29 -10.76 12.87
C VAL A 17 -1.76 -12.16 13.22
N GLU A 18 -2.70 -12.30 14.15
CA GLU A 18 -3.26 -13.61 14.54
C GLU A 18 -3.95 -14.30 13.36
N ASP A 19 -4.66 -13.54 12.52
CA ASP A 19 -5.33 -14.08 11.32
C ASP A 19 -4.32 -14.47 10.23
N LEU A 20 -3.28 -13.66 9.99
CA LEU A 20 -2.18 -14.01 9.08
C LEU A 20 -1.49 -15.33 9.50
N VAL A 21 -1.24 -15.51 10.79
CA VAL A 21 -0.63 -16.74 11.31
C VAL A 21 -1.54 -17.96 11.08
N LYS A 22 -2.86 -17.82 11.31
CA LYS A 22 -3.83 -18.90 11.03
C LYS A 22 -3.86 -19.30 9.56
N ASP A 23 -3.66 -18.33 8.67
CA ASP A 23 -3.62 -18.50 7.20
C ASP A 23 -2.25 -18.99 6.69
N GLY A 24 -1.27 -19.16 7.58
CA GLY A 24 0.07 -19.64 7.22
C GLY A 24 0.98 -18.59 6.58
N VAL A 25 0.65 -17.32 6.69
CA VAL A 25 1.46 -16.22 6.18
C VAL A 25 2.72 -16.05 7.01
N VAL A 26 3.87 -15.88 6.35
CA VAL A 26 5.18 -15.69 7.00
C VAL A 26 5.75 -14.28 6.85
N VAL A 27 5.24 -13.52 5.87
CA VAL A 27 5.56 -12.09 5.67
C VAL A 27 4.27 -11.37 5.33
N GLY A 28 3.89 -10.35 6.10
CA GLY A 28 2.70 -9.56 5.89
C GLY A 28 2.99 -8.05 6.01
N GLU A 29 2.13 -7.25 5.39
CA GLU A 29 2.15 -5.80 5.53
C GLU A 29 0.73 -5.30 5.75
N VAL A 30 0.51 -4.53 6.83
CA VAL A 30 -0.75 -3.83 7.04
C VAL A 30 -0.67 -2.46 6.41
N ARG A 31 -1.61 -2.17 5.50
CA ARG A 31 -1.70 -0.87 4.84
C ARG A 31 -2.92 -0.11 5.33
N TRP A 32 -2.73 1.14 5.74
CA TRP A 32 -3.77 1.93 6.37
C TRP A 32 -3.46 3.43 6.33
N ALA A 33 -4.50 4.28 6.47
CA ALA A 33 -4.38 5.74 6.46
C ALA A 33 -4.46 6.32 7.87
N PRO A 34 -3.33 6.69 8.52
CA PRO A 34 -3.31 7.20 9.89
C PRO A 34 -4.24 8.39 10.12
N GLU A 35 -4.35 9.26 9.14
CA GLU A 35 -5.17 10.47 9.20
C GLU A 35 -6.68 10.22 9.41
N GLN A 36 -7.17 9.01 9.13
CA GLN A 36 -8.57 8.63 9.36
C GLN A 36 -8.88 8.27 10.82
N HIS A 37 -7.89 8.18 11.67
CA HIS A 37 -8.01 7.67 13.05
C HIS A 37 -7.77 8.73 14.12
N LEU A 38 -7.80 10.01 13.76
CA LEU A 38 -7.50 11.13 14.65
C LEU A 38 -8.73 11.74 15.34
N GLY A 39 -9.93 11.27 15.01
CA GLY A 39 -11.20 11.82 15.53
C GLY A 39 -11.37 11.67 17.05
N GLY A 40 -10.64 10.76 17.69
CA GLY A 40 -10.59 10.57 19.14
C GLY A 40 -9.50 11.39 19.85
N GLY A 41 -8.80 12.28 19.12
CA GLY A 41 -7.74 13.13 19.68
C GLY A 41 -6.34 12.54 19.62
N LEU A 42 -6.14 11.41 18.92
CA LEU A 42 -4.81 10.85 18.69
C LEU A 42 -3.99 11.75 17.76
N SER A 43 -2.69 11.83 18.02
CA SER A 43 -1.72 12.31 17.01
C SER A 43 -1.44 11.21 15.98
N LEU A 44 -0.83 11.60 14.86
CA LEU A 44 -0.38 10.64 13.84
C LEU A 44 0.63 9.64 14.41
N ASP A 45 1.58 10.10 15.22
CA ASP A 45 2.60 9.25 15.85
C ASP A 45 1.95 8.26 16.84
N GLN A 46 1.04 8.70 17.71
CA GLN A 46 0.31 7.82 18.62
C GLN A 46 -0.49 6.72 17.88
N ALA A 47 -1.09 7.07 16.75
CA ALA A 47 -1.81 6.09 15.94
C ALA A 47 -0.88 5.03 15.37
N VAL A 48 0.30 5.41 14.83
CA VAL A 48 1.32 4.48 14.31
C VAL A 48 1.90 3.61 15.42
N GLU A 49 2.23 4.18 16.57
CA GLU A 49 2.76 3.47 17.73
C GLU A 49 1.75 2.44 18.27
N ALA A 50 0.47 2.79 18.33
CA ALA A 50 -0.58 1.87 18.76
C ALA A 50 -0.71 0.65 17.81
N VAL A 51 -0.65 0.87 16.49
CA VAL A 51 -0.66 -0.22 15.49
C VAL A 51 0.60 -1.07 15.65
N GLN A 52 1.78 -0.45 15.82
CA GLN A 52 3.04 -1.18 15.99
C GLN A 52 3.01 -2.05 17.26
N GLY A 53 2.54 -1.51 18.36
CA GLY A 53 2.40 -2.29 19.60
C GLY A 53 1.52 -3.54 19.43
N GLY A 54 0.43 -3.43 18.67
CA GLY A 54 -0.42 -4.56 18.34
C GLY A 54 0.29 -5.60 17.47
N ILE A 55 1.04 -5.16 16.45
CA ILE A 55 1.86 -6.03 15.59
C ILE A 55 2.91 -6.76 16.43
N ASP A 56 3.68 -6.05 17.25
CA ASP A 56 4.76 -6.61 18.06
C ASP A 56 4.25 -7.71 19.01
N ASP A 57 3.13 -7.46 19.66
CA ASP A 57 2.51 -8.44 20.56
C ASP A 57 1.95 -9.65 19.80
N GLY A 58 1.34 -9.43 18.62
CA GLY A 58 0.89 -10.51 17.75
C GLY A 58 2.04 -11.40 17.27
N VAL A 59 3.14 -10.79 16.82
CA VAL A 59 4.37 -11.50 16.39
C VAL A 59 5.00 -12.24 17.57
N ALA A 60 5.06 -11.63 18.77
CA ALA A 60 5.57 -12.28 19.96
C ALA A 60 4.72 -13.49 20.38
N ALA A 61 3.40 -13.39 20.29
CA ALA A 61 2.48 -14.47 20.54
C ALA A 61 2.64 -15.63 19.52
N ALA A 62 2.76 -15.30 18.22
CA ALA A 62 3.03 -16.25 17.16
C ALA A 62 4.31 -17.05 17.44
N ARG A 63 5.41 -16.35 17.80
CA ARG A 63 6.70 -16.99 18.13
C ARG A 63 6.57 -17.95 19.32
N LYS A 64 5.84 -17.58 20.37
CA LYS A 64 5.56 -18.47 21.52
C LYS A 64 4.77 -19.71 21.11
N GLY A 65 3.91 -19.58 20.10
CA GLY A 65 3.15 -20.68 19.50
C GLY A 65 3.94 -21.54 18.49
N GLY A 66 5.22 -21.21 18.24
CA GLY A 66 6.07 -21.94 17.29
C GLY A 66 5.96 -21.48 15.84
N ALA A 67 5.21 -20.40 15.55
CA ALA A 67 5.12 -19.79 14.23
C ALA A 67 6.16 -18.66 14.06
N THR A 68 6.61 -18.45 12.82
CA THR A 68 7.46 -17.32 12.45
C THR A 68 6.72 -16.43 11.47
N ILE A 69 6.59 -15.15 11.78
CA ILE A 69 5.98 -14.15 10.92
C ILE A 69 6.71 -12.82 11.08
N HIS A 70 6.84 -12.09 9.97
CA HIS A 70 7.29 -10.70 9.92
C HIS A 70 6.16 -9.84 9.41
N VAL A 71 5.85 -8.74 10.12
CA VAL A 71 4.77 -7.83 9.72
C VAL A 71 5.26 -6.40 9.80
N GLY A 72 5.06 -5.64 8.70
CA GLY A 72 5.38 -4.21 8.62
C GLY A 72 4.13 -3.37 8.39
N GLN A 73 4.27 -2.04 8.53
CA GLN A 73 3.23 -1.07 8.24
C GLN A 73 3.56 -0.31 6.94
N ILE A 74 2.55 -0.14 6.07
CA ILE A 74 2.59 0.82 4.96
C ILE A 74 1.63 1.95 5.31
N LEU A 75 2.15 3.18 5.36
CA LEU A 75 1.34 4.34 5.67
C LEU A 75 0.78 4.95 4.38
N THR A 76 -0.54 5.08 4.31
CA THR A 76 -1.24 5.61 3.16
C THR A 76 -1.65 7.06 3.39
N ALA A 77 -1.31 7.95 2.47
CA ALA A 77 -1.90 9.27 2.37
C ALA A 77 -3.16 9.24 1.50
N LEU A 78 -4.23 9.91 1.94
CA LEU A 78 -5.43 10.02 1.14
C LEU A 78 -5.26 11.08 0.05
N ARG A 79 -5.57 10.73 -1.20
CA ARG A 79 -5.43 11.62 -2.36
C ARG A 79 -6.27 12.89 -2.27
N SER A 80 -7.41 12.82 -1.58
CA SER A 80 -8.34 13.95 -1.39
C SER A 80 -8.04 14.80 -0.15
N SER A 81 -6.93 14.52 0.56
CA SER A 81 -6.49 15.21 1.77
C SER A 81 -5.28 16.10 1.47
N ASP A 82 -5.02 17.06 2.34
CA ASP A 82 -3.85 17.94 2.32
C ASP A 82 -2.68 17.42 3.19
N LYS A 83 -2.77 16.14 3.64
CA LYS A 83 -1.82 15.57 4.61
C LYS A 83 -0.71 14.71 3.99
N SER A 84 -0.64 14.61 2.66
CA SER A 84 0.35 13.76 1.98
C SER A 84 1.78 14.00 2.47
N ARG A 85 2.19 15.25 2.60
CA ARG A 85 3.50 15.61 3.13
C ARG A 85 3.70 15.15 4.57
N SER A 86 2.72 15.35 5.44
CA SER A 86 2.79 14.93 6.85
C SER A 86 2.89 13.40 6.98
N ILE A 87 2.18 12.64 6.13
CA ILE A 87 2.26 11.17 6.12
C ILE A 87 3.61 10.70 5.57
N ALA A 88 4.16 11.34 4.55
CA ALA A 88 5.50 11.03 4.05
C ALA A 88 6.58 11.25 5.14
N GLU A 89 6.51 12.35 5.87
CA GLU A 89 7.41 12.63 7.00
C GLU A 89 7.21 11.62 8.15
N LEU A 90 5.97 11.24 8.45
CA LEU A 90 5.63 10.22 9.43
C LEU A 90 6.26 8.86 9.06
N THR A 91 6.18 8.48 7.78
CA THR A 91 6.78 7.25 7.27
C THR A 91 8.28 7.20 7.55
N ILE A 92 8.99 8.30 7.29
CA ILE A 92 10.44 8.39 7.56
C ILE A 92 10.73 8.32 9.06
N ARG A 93 9.96 9.03 9.89
CA ARG A 93 10.18 9.01 11.35
C ARG A 93 10.06 7.62 11.96
N HIS A 94 9.16 6.79 11.43
CA HIS A 94 8.87 5.46 11.98
C HIS A 94 9.51 4.31 11.19
N ARG A 95 10.40 4.57 10.21
CA ARG A 95 11.02 3.51 9.38
C ARG A 95 11.83 2.50 10.19
N GLU A 96 12.45 2.92 11.28
CA GLU A 96 13.19 2.03 12.20
C GLU A 96 12.27 1.39 13.26
N SER A 97 10.99 1.72 13.24
CA SER A 97 9.97 1.30 14.21
C SER A 97 8.80 0.58 13.52
N GLY A 98 9.08 -0.16 12.45
CA GLY A 98 8.14 -1.07 11.80
C GLY A 98 7.37 -0.51 10.60
N VAL A 99 7.55 0.77 10.23
CA VAL A 99 6.99 1.31 9.00
C VAL A 99 7.94 1.00 7.84
N VAL A 100 7.45 0.24 6.86
CA VAL A 100 8.24 -0.32 5.76
C VAL A 100 7.97 0.33 4.41
N GLY A 101 6.98 1.20 4.30
CA GLY A 101 6.65 1.84 3.03
C GLY A 101 5.58 2.92 3.13
N PHE A 102 5.39 3.59 2.01
CA PHE A 102 4.39 4.64 1.81
C PHE A 102 3.48 4.30 0.62
N ASP A 103 2.25 4.81 0.66
CA ASP A 103 1.25 4.65 -0.40
C ASP A 103 0.37 5.90 -0.52
N ILE A 104 -0.30 6.05 -1.66
CA ILE A 104 -1.43 6.96 -1.83
C ILE A 104 -2.66 6.18 -2.26
N ALA A 105 -3.81 6.48 -1.65
CA ALA A 105 -5.09 5.83 -1.96
C ALA A 105 -6.26 6.82 -1.91
N GLY A 106 -7.44 6.34 -2.27
CA GLY A 106 -8.65 7.14 -2.40
C GLY A 106 -9.00 7.37 -3.87
N PRO A 107 -9.87 8.33 -4.21
CA PRO A 107 -10.36 8.53 -5.57
C PRO A 107 -9.21 8.67 -6.57
N GLU A 108 -9.16 7.81 -7.56
CA GLU A 108 -8.12 7.82 -8.59
C GLU A 108 -8.41 8.92 -9.62
N GLU A 109 -9.69 9.05 -10.01
CA GLU A 109 -10.14 10.07 -10.95
C GLU A 109 -9.97 11.48 -10.38
N GLY A 110 -9.32 12.36 -11.13
CA GLY A 110 -9.02 13.73 -10.71
C GLY A 110 -7.82 13.88 -9.76
N PHE A 111 -7.25 12.78 -9.27
CA PHE A 111 -6.13 12.79 -8.34
C PHE A 111 -4.96 11.88 -8.82
N PRO A 112 -4.39 12.14 -10.00
CA PRO A 112 -3.31 11.31 -10.51
C PRO A 112 -2.07 11.35 -9.60
N PRO A 113 -1.23 10.29 -9.61
CA PRO A 113 0.01 10.25 -8.84
C PRO A 113 0.94 11.45 -9.07
N SER A 114 0.91 12.07 -10.25
CA SER A 114 1.70 13.26 -10.58
C SER A 114 1.46 14.47 -9.67
N LEU A 115 0.30 14.56 -9.01
CA LEU A 115 0.01 15.61 -8.02
C LEU A 115 0.85 15.49 -6.75
N PHE A 116 1.37 14.30 -6.46
CA PHE A 116 2.13 13.96 -5.26
C PHE A 116 3.63 13.81 -5.54
N ARG A 117 4.11 14.33 -6.67
CA ARG A 117 5.50 14.19 -7.10
C ARG A 117 6.50 14.70 -6.05
N GLN A 118 6.18 15.78 -5.35
CA GLN A 118 7.06 16.34 -4.32
C GLN A 118 7.27 15.39 -3.15
N GLU A 119 6.20 14.71 -2.72
CA GLU A 119 6.25 13.69 -1.68
C GLU A 119 7.04 12.47 -2.13
N PHE A 120 6.82 12.01 -3.35
CA PHE A 120 7.56 10.89 -3.91
C PHE A 120 9.05 11.20 -4.10
N ASP A 121 9.40 12.41 -4.56
CA ASP A 121 10.79 12.85 -4.65
C ASP A 121 11.45 12.91 -3.28
N PHE A 122 10.73 13.39 -2.27
CA PHE A 122 11.20 13.42 -0.88
C PHE A 122 11.44 12.01 -0.33
N LEU A 123 10.47 11.09 -0.50
CA LEU A 123 10.59 9.69 -0.08
C LEU A 123 11.74 8.97 -0.82
N ALA A 124 11.94 9.26 -2.10
CA ALA A 124 13.01 8.67 -2.89
C ALA A 124 14.40 9.11 -2.42
N GLN A 125 14.56 10.37 -1.98
CA GLN A 125 15.81 10.86 -1.38
C GLN A 125 16.15 10.13 -0.08
N GLU A 126 15.14 9.68 0.65
CA GLU A 126 15.25 8.91 1.89
C GLU A 126 15.25 7.39 1.66
N LEU A 127 15.20 6.93 0.41
CA LEU A 127 15.15 5.50 0.00
C LEU A 127 13.96 4.74 0.60
N VAL A 128 12.83 5.41 0.80
CA VAL A 128 11.60 4.78 1.29
C VAL A 128 10.90 4.06 0.14
N PRO A 129 10.57 2.76 0.29
CA PRO A 129 9.78 2.04 -0.72
C PRO A 129 8.37 2.61 -0.86
N VAL A 130 7.90 2.67 -2.10
CA VAL A 130 6.57 3.22 -2.41
C VAL A 130 5.74 2.18 -3.16
N THR A 131 4.53 1.96 -2.67
CA THR A 131 3.43 1.34 -3.41
C THR A 131 2.47 2.44 -3.82
N VAL A 132 1.84 2.35 -4.98
CA VAL A 132 0.86 3.33 -5.44
C VAL A 132 -0.38 2.61 -5.94
N HIS A 133 -1.54 2.93 -5.38
CA HIS A 133 -2.81 2.51 -5.98
C HIS A 133 -2.93 3.14 -7.36
N ALA A 134 -3.07 2.35 -8.41
CA ALA A 134 -3.24 2.83 -9.77
C ALA A 134 -3.83 1.75 -10.67
N GLY A 135 -4.59 2.14 -11.69
CA GLY A 135 -5.20 1.20 -12.61
C GLY A 135 -6.31 0.37 -11.97
N GLU A 136 -7.00 0.90 -10.98
CA GLU A 136 -8.23 0.36 -10.41
C GLU A 136 -9.44 0.93 -11.16
N ALA A 137 -9.66 2.25 -11.04
CA ALA A 137 -10.74 2.97 -11.73
C ALA A 137 -10.25 3.68 -13.00
N CYS A 138 -9.00 4.15 -13.02
CA CYS A 138 -8.38 4.81 -14.17
C CYS A 138 -7.52 3.83 -14.98
N GLY A 139 -7.39 4.08 -16.29
CA GLY A 139 -6.68 3.23 -17.24
C GLY A 139 -5.14 3.24 -17.11
N PRO A 140 -4.44 2.73 -18.16
CA PRO A 140 -2.98 2.60 -18.17
C PRO A 140 -2.19 3.88 -17.88
N ASP A 141 -2.74 5.05 -18.22
CA ASP A 141 -2.09 6.35 -17.94
C ASP A 141 -1.87 6.58 -16.43
N SER A 142 -2.80 6.12 -15.59
CA SER A 142 -2.65 6.18 -14.13
C SER A 142 -1.51 5.28 -13.65
N ILE A 143 -1.41 4.07 -14.22
CA ILE A 143 -0.29 3.14 -13.94
C ILE A 143 1.03 3.78 -14.39
N MET A 144 1.06 4.40 -15.58
CA MET A 144 2.25 5.12 -16.07
C MET A 144 2.67 6.23 -15.10
N SER A 145 1.72 7.04 -14.63
CA SER A 145 2.00 8.09 -13.66
C SER A 145 2.49 7.52 -12.31
N ALA A 146 1.94 6.40 -11.86
CA ALA A 146 2.43 5.72 -10.66
C ALA A 146 3.89 5.25 -10.81
N LEU A 147 4.26 4.75 -11.99
CA LEU A 147 5.62 4.29 -12.28
C LEU A 147 6.63 5.44 -12.45
N VAL A 148 6.23 6.49 -13.17
CA VAL A 148 7.13 7.60 -13.55
C VAL A 148 7.17 8.70 -12.48
N ASP A 149 6.00 9.18 -12.06
CA ASP A 149 5.88 10.26 -11.08
C ASP A 149 5.95 9.73 -9.65
N GLY A 150 5.25 8.59 -9.40
CA GLY A 150 5.20 7.93 -8.11
C GLY A 150 6.43 7.07 -7.79
N ARG A 151 7.26 6.74 -8.80
CA ARG A 151 8.42 5.83 -8.63
C ARG A 151 8.05 4.52 -7.95
N ALA A 152 6.82 4.05 -8.20
CA ALA A 152 6.25 2.90 -7.54
C ALA A 152 7.09 1.63 -7.77
N LEU A 153 7.43 0.95 -6.69
CA LEU A 153 8.07 -0.37 -6.71
C LEU A 153 7.03 -1.49 -6.80
N ARG A 154 5.78 -1.21 -6.41
CA ARG A 154 4.61 -2.08 -6.53
C ARG A 154 3.40 -1.22 -6.93
N ILE A 155 2.44 -1.81 -7.63
CA ILE A 155 1.19 -1.16 -8.01
C ILE A 155 0.05 -1.79 -7.24
N GLY A 156 -0.65 -1.00 -6.44
CA GLY A 156 -1.92 -1.41 -5.86
C GLY A 156 -2.97 -1.54 -6.96
N HIS A 157 -3.62 -2.68 -7.04
CA HIS A 157 -4.53 -3.12 -8.11
C HIS A 157 -3.83 -3.37 -9.46
N GLY A 158 -3.71 -2.38 -10.31
CA GLY A 158 -3.13 -2.51 -11.64
C GLY A 158 -3.96 -3.34 -12.62
N VAL A 159 -5.24 -3.62 -12.31
CA VAL A 159 -6.10 -4.51 -13.12
C VAL A 159 -6.32 -3.99 -14.53
N ARG A 160 -6.34 -2.66 -14.70
CA ARG A 160 -6.54 -2.03 -16.01
C ARG A 160 -5.27 -2.00 -16.88
N LEU A 161 -4.16 -2.58 -16.39
CA LEU A 161 -3.00 -2.87 -17.25
C LEU A 161 -3.37 -3.74 -18.45
N VAL A 162 -4.43 -4.55 -18.34
CA VAL A 162 -4.98 -5.37 -19.42
C VAL A 162 -5.32 -4.54 -20.67
N GLU A 163 -5.65 -3.26 -20.52
CA GLU A 163 -5.97 -2.35 -21.64
C GLU A 163 -4.74 -1.98 -22.48
N ASP A 164 -3.53 -2.18 -21.97
CA ASP A 164 -2.26 -2.02 -22.68
C ASP A 164 -1.77 -3.36 -23.30
N ILE A 165 -2.66 -4.36 -23.43
CA ILE A 165 -2.39 -5.68 -24.00
C ILE A 165 -3.39 -5.94 -25.12
N SER A 166 -2.90 -6.07 -26.38
CA SER A 166 -3.78 -6.22 -27.55
C SER A 166 -4.47 -7.58 -27.63
N ASN A 167 -3.87 -8.63 -27.06
CA ASN A 167 -4.44 -9.98 -26.99
C ASN A 167 -4.27 -10.59 -25.59
N PRO A 168 -5.06 -10.12 -24.59
CA PRO A 168 -4.90 -10.56 -23.21
C PRO A 168 -5.23 -12.04 -22.97
N SER A 169 -5.91 -12.70 -23.91
CA SER A 169 -6.23 -14.12 -23.86
C SER A 169 -5.19 -15.03 -24.53
N ALA A 170 -4.08 -14.47 -24.99
CA ALA A 170 -3.01 -15.26 -25.62
C ALA A 170 -2.41 -16.29 -24.65
N SER A 171 -2.06 -17.46 -25.18
CA SER A 171 -1.44 -18.54 -24.40
C SER A 171 0.01 -18.26 -24.03
N THR A 172 0.66 -17.33 -24.73
CA THR A 172 2.06 -16.95 -24.47
C THR A 172 2.20 -15.43 -24.42
N VAL A 173 3.20 -14.96 -23.67
CA VAL A 173 3.53 -13.53 -23.60
C VAL A 173 3.92 -12.96 -24.97
N ALA A 174 4.58 -13.78 -25.81
CA ALA A 174 4.97 -13.38 -27.15
C ALA A 174 3.77 -13.06 -28.05
N ASP A 175 2.67 -13.79 -27.89
CA ASP A 175 1.43 -13.63 -28.65
C ASP A 175 0.47 -12.60 -28.05
N ALA A 176 0.72 -12.18 -26.82
CA ALA A 176 -0.15 -11.24 -26.08
C ALA A 176 -0.14 -9.83 -26.68
N GLY A 177 0.94 -9.39 -27.30
CA GLY A 177 1.06 -8.06 -27.87
C GLY A 177 1.07 -6.97 -26.81
N LEU A 178 2.11 -6.98 -25.96
CA LEU A 178 2.26 -6.04 -24.85
C LEU A 178 2.53 -4.62 -25.36
N GLY A 179 1.79 -3.65 -24.84
CA GLY A 179 2.11 -2.24 -24.96
C GLY A 179 3.32 -1.83 -24.11
N ASN A 180 3.64 -0.56 -24.12
CA ASN A 180 4.85 -0.07 -23.46
C ASN A 180 4.81 -0.19 -21.93
N ILE A 181 3.66 0.03 -21.33
CA ILE A 181 3.50 -0.01 -19.87
C ILE A 181 3.53 -1.46 -19.39
N ALA A 182 2.78 -2.36 -20.04
CA ALA A 182 2.76 -3.77 -19.72
C ALA A 182 4.15 -4.40 -19.87
N ARG A 183 4.88 -4.03 -20.94
CA ARG A 183 6.27 -4.47 -21.14
C ARG A 183 7.21 -3.97 -20.05
N TRP A 184 7.09 -2.68 -19.69
CA TRP A 184 7.89 -2.10 -18.60
C TRP A 184 7.65 -2.81 -17.26
N VAL A 185 6.38 -3.06 -16.92
CA VAL A 185 6.00 -3.79 -15.70
C VAL A 185 6.61 -5.19 -15.70
N LEU A 186 6.48 -5.92 -16.82
CA LEU A 186 7.02 -7.27 -16.97
C LEU A 186 8.56 -7.28 -16.89
N ASP A 187 9.25 -6.44 -17.66
CA ASP A 187 10.71 -6.43 -17.74
C ASP A 187 11.38 -6.09 -16.41
N ARG A 188 10.71 -5.29 -15.57
CA ARG A 188 11.18 -4.91 -14.23
C ARG A 188 10.59 -5.74 -13.12
N GLN A 189 9.74 -6.70 -13.46
CA GLN A 189 9.08 -7.57 -12.47
C GLN A 189 8.35 -6.76 -11.38
N ILE A 190 7.66 -5.68 -11.77
CA ILE A 190 6.92 -4.83 -10.82
C ILE A 190 5.68 -5.60 -10.35
N PRO A 191 5.53 -5.88 -9.05
CA PRO A 191 4.38 -6.59 -8.53
C PRO A 191 3.08 -5.80 -8.69
N LEU A 192 2.00 -6.52 -8.99
CA LEU A 192 0.63 -6.01 -8.96
C LEU A 192 -0.09 -6.63 -7.77
N GLU A 193 -0.68 -5.81 -6.92
CA GLU A 193 -1.42 -6.23 -5.73
C GLU A 193 -2.90 -6.39 -6.08
N LEU A 194 -3.24 -7.46 -6.82
CA LEU A 194 -4.59 -7.70 -7.32
C LEU A 194 -5.57 -7.99 -6.18
N CYS A 195 -6.70 -7.29 -6.17
CA CYS A 195 -7.76 -7.41 -5.18
C CYS A 195 -9.09 -7.79 -5.86
N PRO A 196 -9.29 -9.05 -6.31
CA PRO A 196 -10.41 -9.42 -7.19
C PRO A 196 -11.78 -9.05 -6.62
N SER A 197 -12.01 -9.27 -5.32
CA SER A 197 -13.29 -8.92 -4.69
C SER A 197 -13.55 -7.42 -4.63
N SER A 198 -12.50 -6.61 -4.36
CA SER A 198 -12.58 -5.15 -4.37
C SER A 198 -12.82 -4.64 -5.78
N ASN A 199 -12.07 -5.16 -6.76
CA ASN A 199 -12.16 -4.72 -8.14
C ASN A 199 -13.53 -4.98 -8.78
N LEU A 200 -14.28 -5.98 -8.32
CA LEU A 200 -15.67 -6.21 -8.72
C LEU A 200 -16.64 -5.13 -8.19
N GLN A 201 -16.25 -4.37 -7.18
CA GLN A 201 -17.07 -3.31 -6.59
C GLN A 201 -16.78 -1.93 -7.19
N THR A 202 -15.59 -1.76 -7.75
CA THR A 202 -15.15 -0.47 -8.32
C THR A 202 -15.42 -0.35 -9.82
N GLY A 203 -15.83 -1.43 -10.47
CA GLY A 203 -16.22 -1.47 -11.89
C GLY A 203 -15.24 -2.20 -12.75
#